data_7e3a75db33fb251d5def2a94f4989666
#
_entry.id   7e3a75db33fb251d5def2a94f4989666
#
_cell.length_a   1.000
_cell.length_b   1.000
_cell.length_c   1.000
_cell.angle_alpha   90.00
_cell.angle_beta   90.00
_cell.angle_gamma   90.00
#
_symmetry.space_group_name_H-M   'P 1'
#
loop_
_entity.id
_entity.type
_entity.pdbx_description
1 polymer ?
#
loop_
_entity_poly.entity_id
_entity_poly.type
_entity_poly.pdbx_seq_one_letter_code
_entity_poly.pdbx_strand_id
1 'polypeptide(L)'
;MKIAGRETMNVATVRPWKNFPIFDDSVFYMWRGVCVVLIVIACVVAGGVWWQRGAVPPALEQLATLEVKGKAPTKDSSGGMYAYSREAFGQKWSDDVTVEGGHNGCDTRNDVLRTQLEDVVVKPGTRGCVVLSGTLHDPYSGEVFAFQRGAKTSGQVQIDHVVALANAWQTGAFSWDDEKRRNFANDPRNLLAVKGSLNEQKKAADAAGWLPPQGRCEYAARQVEVKAAYGLWVTEAEKEALRRVLNGCG
;
A
#
# COMPACT_ATOMS: atom_id res chain seq x y z
N MET A 1 -59.56 -80.91 -18.66
CA MET A 1 -59.64 -81.33 -20.08
C MET A 1 -58.85 -80.34 -20.94
N LYS A 2 -57.81 -80.82 -21.65
CA LYS A 2 -57.02 -80.21 -22.77
C LYS A 2 -56.32 -78.86 -22.51
N ILE A 3 -55.00 -78.79 -22.32
CA ILE A 3 -53.85 -79.01 -23.24
C ILE A 3 -53.64 -77.90 -24.25
N ALA A 4 -52.44 -77.39 -24.17
CA ALA A 4 -51.55 -76.82 -25.21
C ALA A 4 -51.67 -75.33 -25.43
N GLY A 5 -50.60 -74.60 -25.47
CA GLY A 5 -49.58 -74.53 -26.47
C GLY A 5 -48.43 -73.63 -26.03
N ARG A 6 -47.28 -74.21 -26.20
CA ARG A 6 -45.98 -73.56 -25.98
C ARG A 6 -45.59 -72.87 -27.31
N GLU A 7 -45.57 -71.55 -27.38
CA GLU A 7 -44.91 -70.86 -28.46
C GLU A 7 -43.50 -70.48 -28.08
N THR A 8 -42.55 -70.97 -28.84
CA THR A 8 -41.13 -70.70 -28.75
C THR A 8 -40.83 -69.36 -29.43
N MET A 9 -40.43 -68.35 -28.62
CA MET A 9 -39.97 -67.10 -29.16
C MET A 9 -38.50 -67.21 -29.63
N ASN A 10 -38.31 -66.95 -30.91
CA ASN A 10 -37.00 -66.90 -31.58
C ASN A 10 -36.15 -65.78 -30.97
N VAL A 11 -34.99 -66.15 -30.46
CA VAL A 11 -33.93 -65.24 -30.03
C VAL A 11 -33.26 -64.64 -31.30
N ALA A 12 -33.53 -63.39 -31.57
CA ALA A 12 -32.81 -62.65 -32.60
C ALA A 12 -31.40 -62.40 -32.13
N THR A 13 -30.43 -62.98 -32.81
CA THR A 13 -28.99 -62.75 -32.63
C THR A 13 -28.64 -61.32 -32.91
N VAL A 14 -28.27 -60.55 -31.83
CA VAL A 14 -27.73 -59.21 -31.92
C VAL A 14 -26.29 -59.29 -32.44
N ARG A 15 -26.04 -58.74 -33.62
CA ARG A 15 -24.67 -58.62 -34.17
C ARG A 15 -23.84 -57.65 -33.33
N PRO A 16 -22.58 -57.98 -33.00
CA PRO A 16 -21.72 -57.08 -32.29
C PRO A 16 -21.32 -55.90 -33.20
N TRP A 17 -21.47 -54.68 -32.66
CA TRP A 17 -21.01 -53.46 -33.26
C TRP A 17 -19.48 -53.45 -33.28
N LYS A 18 -18.87 -53.77 -34.43
CA LYS A 18 -17.44 -53.53 -34.68
C LYS A 18 -17.33 -52.29 -35.55
N ASN A 19 -16.39 -51.42 -35.14
CA ASN A 19 -15.86 -50.27 -35.84
C ASN A 19 -16.53 -48.91 -35.46
N PHE A 20 -16.23 -48.43 -34.23
CA PHE A 20 -16.02 -46.98 -34.08
C PHE A 20 -14.52 -46.70 -34.31
N PRO A 21 -14.17 -45.63 -35.09
CA PRO A 21 -12.78 -45.23 -35.25
C PRO A 21 -12.22 -44.88 -33.87
N ILE A 22 -11.08 -45.47 -33.53
CA ILE A 22 -10.29 -45.13 -32.37
C ILE A 22 -9.90 -43.68 -32.53
N PHE A 23 -10.50 -42.77 -31.76
CA PHE A 23 -10.01 -41.40 -31.68
C PHE A 23 -8.56 -41.49 -31.19
N ASP A 24 -7.65 -40.98 -32.05
CA ASP A 24 -6.23 -40.94 -31.79
C ASP A 24 -5.98 -40.06 -30.54
N ASP A 25 -5.59 -40.70 -29.44
CA ASP A 25 -5.29 -40.03 -28.17
C ASP A 25 -4.26 -38.92 -28.32
N SER A 26 -3.42 -38.96 -29.37
CA SER A 26 -2.43 -37.92 -29.68
C SER A 26 -3.06 -36.56 -29.99
N VAL A 27 -4.22 -36.54 -30.63
CA VAL A 27 -4.96 -35.31 -30.96
C VAL A 27 -5.54 -34.69 -29.67
N PHE A 28 -5.98 -35.53 -28.73
CA PHE A 28 -6.56 -35.04 -27.46
C PHE A 28 -5.49 -34.42 -26.54
N TYR A 29 -4.28 -34.99 -26.52
CA TYR A 29 -3.15 -34.42 -25.77
C TYR A 29 -2.62 -33.11 -26.42
N MET A 30 -2.62 -33.04 -27.76
CA MET A 30 -2.20 -31.84 -28.47
C MET A 30 -3.16 -30.66 -28.22
N TRP A 31 -4.47 -30.89 -28.20
CA TRP A 31 -5.46 -29.85 -27.88
C TRP A 31 -5.39 -29.38 -26.41
N ARG A 32 -5.15 -30.30 -25.47
CA ARG A 32 -4.93 -29.95 -24.06
C ARG A 32 -3.67 -29.10 -23.89
N GLY A 33 -2.59 -29.43 -24.58
CA GLY A 33 -1.35 -28.63 -24.57
C GLY A 33 -1.58 -27.22 -25.11
N VAL A 34 -2.28 -27.08 -26.25
CA VAL A 34 -2.60 -25.77 -26.85
C VAL A 34 -3.49 -24.94 -25.92
N CYS A 35 -4.51 -25.52 -25.31
CA CYS A 35 -5.37 -24.80 -24.36
C CYS A 35 -4.61 -24.32 -23.12
N VAL A 36 -3.71 -25.13 -22.56
CA VAL A 36 -2.89 -24.74 -21.40
C VAL A 36 -1.96 -23.59 -21.78
N VAL A 37 -1.29 -23.66 -22.94
CA VAL A 37 -0.41 -22.58 -23.41
C VAL A 37 -1.19 -21.29 -23.64
N LEU A 38 -2.38 -21.34 -24.24
CA LEU A 38 -3.22 -20.16 -24.46
C LEU A 38 -3.72 -19.56 -23.14
N ILE A 39 -4.06 -20.37 -22.13
CA ILE A 39 -4.45 -19.90 -20.80
C ILE A 39 -3.25 -19.23 -20.11
N VAL A 40 -2.06 -19.82 -20.18
CA VAL A 40 -0.84 -19.23 -19.59
C VAL A 40 -0.51 -17.90 -20.26
N ILE A 41 -0.57 -17.83 -21.60
CA ILE A 41 -0.35 -16.57 -22.34
C ILE A 41 -1.41 -15.53 -21.95
N ALA A 42 -2.68 -15.91 -21.85
CA ALA A 42 -3.75 -15.02 -21.43
C ALA A 42 -3.56 -14.52 -20.01
N CYS A 43 -3.10 -15.38 -19.08
CA CYS A 43 -2.79 -14.99 -17.71
C CYS A 43 -1.57 -14.06 -17.64
N VAL A 44 -0.52 -14.30 -18.45
CA VAL A 44 0.68 -13.46 -18.51
C VAL A 44 0.34 -12.09 -19.11
N VAL A 45 -0.46 -12.06 -20.18
CA VAL A 45 -0.90 -10.80 -20.80
C VAL A 45 -1.85 -10.06 -19.88
N ALA A 46 -2.80 -10.73 -19.23
CA ALA A 46 -3.70 -10.10 -18.25
C ALA A 46 -2.93 -9.61 -17.03
N GLY A 47 -2.01 -10.41 -16.48
CA GLY A 47 -1.13 -10.02 -15.39
C GLY A 47 -0.21 -8.85 -15.77
N GLY A 48 0.36 -8.85 -16.98
CA GLY A 48 1.17 -7.75 -17.51
C GLY A 48 0.35 -6.46 -17.68
N VAL A 49 -0.88 -6.56 -18.16
CA VAL A 49 -1.80 -5.41 -18.29
C VAL A 49 -2.24 -4.89 -16.92
N TRP A 50 -2.39 -5.77 -15.92
CA TRP A 50 -2.67 -5.35 -14.54
C TRP A 50 -1.46 -4.65 -13.91
N TRP A 51 -0.25 -5.10 -14.21
CA TRP A 51 0.97 -4.48 -13.66
C TRP A 51 1.31 -3.15 -14.35
N GLN A 52 0.96 -2.98 -15.63
CA GLN A 52 1.11 -1.70 -16.35
C GLN A 52 0.02 -0.66 -16.00
N ARG A 53 -1.06 -1.06 -15.34
CA ARG A 53 -2.02 -0.12 -14.71
C ARG A 53 -1.53 0.41 -13.36
N GLY A 54 -0.20 0.52 -13.18
CA GLY A 54 0.43 1.05 -11.99
C GLY A 54 -0.01 2.49 -11.70
N ALA A 55 -0.71 2.64 -10.65
CA ALA A 55 -0.84 3.70 -9.63
C ALA A 55 -0.96 5.19 -10.05
N VAL A 56 -0.53 5.61 -11.23
CA VAL A 56 -0.46 7.02 -11.59
C VAL A 56 -1.81 7.62 -12.04
N PRO A 57 -2.61 6.98 -12.90
CA PRO A 57 -3.93 7.51 -13.24
C PRO A 57 -4.84 7.72 -12.01
N PRO A 58 -4.93 6.79 -11.04
CA PRO A 58 -5.73 7.00 -9.85
C PRO A 58 -5.27 8.18 -8.99
N ALA A 59 -3.97 8.39 -8.85
CA ALA A 59 -3.43 9.50 -8.06
C ALA A 59 -3.68 10.87 -8.69
N LEU A 60 -3.62 10.98 -10.02
CA LEU A 60 -3.96 12.22 -10.73
C LEU A 60 -5.45 12.55 -10.65
N GLU A 61 -6.31 11.53 -10.83
CA GLU A 61 -7.76 11.70 -10.66
C GLU A 61 -8.09 12.13 -9.22
N GLN A 62 -7.48 11.47 -8.24
CA GLN A 62 -7.68 11.80 -6.84
C GLN A 62 -7.15 13.20 -6.50
N LEU A 63 -5.98 13.61 -7.05
CA LEU A 63 -5.44 14.96 -6.89
C LEU A 63 -6.40 16.02 -7.44
N ALA A 64 -7.12 15.73 -8.53
CA ALA A 64 -8.10 16.66 -9.09
C ALA A 64 -9.25 16.93 -8.11
N THR A 65 -9.63 15.98 -7.27
CA THR A 65 -10.71 16.11 -6.28
C THR A 65 -10.31 16.88 -5.03
N LEU A 66 -9.00 17.04 -4.75
CA LEU A 66 -8.54 17.76 -3.57
C LEU A 66 -8.89 19.24 -3.65
N GLU A 67 -9.46 19.75 -2.58
CA GLU A 67 -9.76 21.17 -2.44
C GLU A 67 -8.46 22.00 -2.46
N VAL A 68 -8.52 23.20 -3.04
CA VAL A 68 -7.38 24.12 -3.10
C VAL A 68 -7.67 25.31 -2.19
N LYS A 69 -6.82 25.50 -1.18
CA LYS A 69 -6.91 26.63 -0.22
C LYS A 69 -5.51 27.10 0.17
N GLY A 70 -5.42 28.30 0.71
CA GLY A 70 -4.20 28.79 1.37
C GLY A 70 -3.91 28.02 2.66
N LYS A 71 -2.65 28.06 3.13
CA LYS A 71 -2.26 27.49 4.42
C LYS A 71 -2.89 28.26 5.57
N ALA A 72 -3.47 27.56 6.54
CA ALA A 72 -3.87 28.16 7.79
C ALA A 72 -2.64 28.64 8.59
N PRO A 73 -2.76 29.73 9.36
CA PRO A 73 -1.66 30.22 10.18
C PRO A 73 -1.26 29.17 11.24
N THR A 74 0.05 29.01 11.47
CA THR A 74 0.58 28.14 12.53
C THR A 74 0.85 28.89 13.82
N LYS A 75 0.90 30.19 13.75
CA LYS A 75 1.05 31.08 14.91
C LYS A 75 -0.09 32.08 14.88
N ASP A 76 -0.86 32.06 15.94
CA ASP A 76 -1.80 33.11 16.25
C ASP A 76 -1.22 33.94 17.39
N SER A 77 -1.16 35.26 17.24
CA SER A 77 -0.69 36.19 18.27
C SER A 77 -1.52 36.14 19.56
N SER A 78 -2.70 35.54 19.50
CA SER A 78 -3.61 35.33 20.64
C SER A 78 -3.54 33.91 21.25
N GLY A 79 -2.69 33.01 20.73
CA GLY A 79 -2.62 31.61 21.18
C GLY A 79 -3.89 30.82 20.86
N GLY A 80 -4.61 31.21 19.80
CA GLY A 80 -5.90 30.64 19.41
C GLY A 80 -5.80 29.31 18.65
N MET A 81 -6.93 28.90 18.05
CA MET A 81 -7.17 27.59 17.46
C MET A 81 -6.16 27.17 16.35
N TYR A 82 -5.41 28.11 15.80
CA TYR A 82 -4.44 27.84 14.72
C TYR A 82 -3.02 27.61 15.22
N ALA A 83 -2.75 27.74 16.54
CA ALA A 83 -1.42 27.49 17.07
C ALA A 83 -1.05 26.00 16.92
N TYR A 84 -0.07 25.71 16.06
CA TYR A 84 0.43 24.36 15.88
C TYR A 84 1.21 23.88 17.10
N SER A 85 0.86 22.70 17.58
CA SER A 85 1.63 21.93 18.54
C SER A 85 1.70 20.47 18.08
N ARG A 86 2.86 19.85 18.24
CA ARG A 86 3.02 18.42 17.94
C ARG A 86 2.20 17.56 18.91
N GLU A 87 2.06 18.03 20.14
CA GLU A 87 1.32 17.37 21.22
C GLU A 87 -0.18 17.27 20.91
N ALA A 88 -0.71 18.19 20.07
CA ALA A 88 -2.10 18.10 19.59
C ALA A 88 -2.40 16.82 18.78
N PHE A 89 -1.37 16.10 18.32
CA PHE A 89 -1.50 14.82 17.64
C PHE A 89 -1.39 13.63 18.62
N GLY A 90 -1.43 13.87 19.91
CA GLY A 90 -1.41 12.85 20.95
C GLY A 90 -0.03 12.29 21.26
N GLN A 91 -0.03 11.18 21.98
CA GLN A 91 1.20 10.49 22.35
C GLN A 91 1.98 10.04 21.11
N LYS A 92 3.28 10.30 21.12
CA LYS A 92 4.19 9.87 20.06
C LYS A 92 4.19 8.34 19.93
N TRP A 93 3.95 7.84 18.72
CA TRP A 93 3.92 6.41 18.38
C TRP A 93 2.90 5.61 19.21
N SER A 94 1.72 6.18 19.40
CA SER A 94 0.66 5.58 20.21
C SER A 94 0.16 4.28 19.59
N ASP A 95 -0.01 3.24 20.44
CA ASP A 95 -0.76 2.02 20.09
C ASP A 95 -2.29 2.20 20.28
N ASP A 96 -2.71 3.27 21.00
CA ASP A 96 -4.12 3.60 21.21
C ASP A 96 -4.70 4.36 20.02
N VAL A 97 -4.87 3.67 18.90
CA VAL A 97 -5.39 4.19 17.63
C VAL A 97 -6.30 3.18 16.95
N THR A 98 -7.25 3.66 16.14
CA THR A 98 -8.22 2.81 15.42
C THR A 98 -7.82 2.52 13.97
N VAL A 99 -6.65 3.00 13.54
CA VAL A 99 -6.05 2.68 12.23
C VAL A 99 -5.32 1.34 12.28
N GLU A 100 -4.93 0.84 11.13
CA GLU A 100 -4.18 -0.42 11.01
C GLU A 100 -2.95 -0.43 11.92
N GLY A 101 -2.75 -1.53 12.65
CA GLY A 101 -1.66 -1.71 13.62
C GLY A 101 -1.99 -1.21 15.04
N GLY A 102 -3.12 -0.52 15.27
CA GLY A 102 -3.51 -0.10 16.63
C GLY A 102 -3.91 -1.26 17.53
N HIS A 103 -3.75 -1.07 18.83
CA HIS A 103 -4.10 -2.03 19.91
C HIS A 103 -3.41 -3.41 19.77
N ASN A 104 -2.25 -3.48 19.11
CA ASN A 104 -1.50 -4.72 18.97
C ASN A 104 -0.47 -4.95 20.11
N GLY A 105 -0.31 -3.98 20.99
CA GLY A 105 0.61 -3.97 22.12
C GLY A 105 2.03 -3.53 21.78
N CYS A 106 2.28 -3.06 20.55
CA CYS A 106 3.54 -2.48 20.09
C CYS A 106 3.36 -0.98 19.83
N ASP A 107 4.41 -0.19 19.98
CA ASP A 107 4.37 1.18 19.50
C ASP A 107 4.46 1.25 17.97
N THR A 108 3.78 2.22 17.37
CA THR A 108 3.71 2.40 15.91
C THR A 108 5.08 2.48 15.23
N ARG A 109 6.11 3.08 15.88
CA ARG A 109 7.46 3.12 15.31
C ARG A 109 8.03 1.71 15.11
N ASN A 110 7.85 0.83 16.10
CA ASN A 110 8.31 -0.54 15.97
C ASN A 110 7.51 -1.33 14.93
N ASP A 111 6.22 -1.06 14.78
CA ASP A 111 5.41 -1.69 13.74
C ASP A 111 5.90 -1.29 12.34
N VAL A 112 6.14 0.00 12.10
CA VAL A 112 6.70 0.48 10.83
C VAL A 112 8.08 -0.13 10.55
N LEU A 113 8.98 -0.15 11.54
CA LEU A 113 10.30 -0.78 11.38
C LEU A 113 10.17 -2.27 11.07
N ARG A 114 9.25 -2.99 11.74
CA ARG A 114 9.05 -4.42 11.51
C ARG A 114 8.50 -4.74 10.12
N THR A 115 7.65 -3.88 9.58
CA THR A 115 7.00 -4.10 8.27
C THR A 115 7.79 -3.57 7.08
N GLN A 116 8.68 -2.57 7.30
CA GLN A 116 9.38 -1.89 6.20
C GLN A 116 10.90 -2.16 6.16
N LEU A 117 11.45 -2.90 7.14
CA LEU A 117 12.81 -3.41 7.07
C LEU A 117 12.82 -4.88 6.67
N GLU A 118 13.86 -5.30 5.97
CA GLU A 118 14.19 -6.70 5.73
C GLU A 118 15.10 -7.25 6.84
N ASP A 119 15.19 -8.57 6.96
CA ASP A 119 16.06 -9.28 7.92
C ASP A 119 15.94 -8.77 9.36
N VAL A 120 14.70 -8.52 9.78
CA VAL A 120 14.40 -7.93 11.08
C VAL A 120 14.78 -8.84 12.23
N VAL A 121 15.58 -8.34 13.16
CA VAL A 121 15.88 -8.96 14.45
C VAL A 121 15.10 -8.24 15.55
N VAL A 122 14.31 -8.98 16.30
CA VAL A 122 13.52 -8.43 17.42
C VAL A 122 14.13 -8.81 18.77
N LYS A 123 13.92 -7.97 19.77
CA LYS A 123 14.39 -8.20 21.14
C LYS A 123 13.61 -9.34 21.79
N PRO A 124 14.27 -10.39 22.30
CA PRO A 124 13.60 -11.45 23.06
C PRO A 124 12.79 -10.89 24.23
N GLY A 125 11.65 -11.54 24.53
CA GLY A 125 10.80 -11.16 25.67
C GLY A 125 9.93 -9.90 25.44
N THR A 126 9.91 -9.32 24.23
CA THR A 126 9.10 -8.13 23.92
C THR A 126 7.87 -8.46 23.05
N ARG A 127 7.43 -9.70 23.02
CA ARG A 127 6.30 -10.18 22.19
C ARG A 127 6.45 -9.85 20.69
N GLY A 128 7.70 -9.75 20.20
CA GLY A 128 7.99 -9.39 18.81
C GLY A 128 7.92 -7.89 18.51
N CYS A 129 7.70 -7.03 19.50
CA CYS A 129 7.52 -5.60 19.26
C CYS A 129 8.84 -4.87 18.97
N VAL A 130 9.86 -5.01 19.82
CA VAL A 130 11.05 -4.15 19.74
C VAL A 130 12.03 -4.62 18.67
N VAL A 131 12.13 -3.88 17.59
CA VAL A 131 13.10 -4.12 16.51
C VAL A 131 14.49 -3.67 16.96
N LEU A 132 15.47 -4.58 16.90
CA LEU A 132 16.88 -4.31 17.22
C LEU A 132 17.69 -3.95 15.99
N SER A 133 17.47 -4.65 14.88
CA SER A 133 18.19 -4.41 13.63
C SER A 133 17.36 -4.85 12.44
N GLY A 134 17.79 -4.47 11.24
CA GLY A 134 17.21 -4.85 9.96
C GLY A 134 17.88 -4.09 8.83
N THR A 135 17.48 -4.35 7.60
CA THR A 135 17.98 -3.67 6.40
C THR A 135 16.91 -2.76 5.84
N LEU A 136 17.22 -1.49 5.64
CA LEU A 136 16.33 -0.51 5.01
C LEU A 136 16.70 -0.35 3.53
N HIS A 137 15.72 -0.55 2.65
CA HIS A 137 15.74 -0.05 1.29
C HIS A 137 15.08 1.34 1.30
N ASP A 138 15.89 2.38 1.37
CA ASP A 138 15.37 3.74 1.59
C ASP A 138 14.57 4.24 0.39
N PRO A 139 13.26 4.51 0.54
CA PRO A 139 12.40 4.93 -0.56
C PRO A 139 12.73 6.34 -1.07
N TYR A 140 13.49 7.14 -0.31
CA TYR A 140 13.82 8.51 -0.68
C TYR A 140 15.14 8.65 -1.44
N SER A 141 16.11 7.77 -1.20
CA SER A 141 17.42 7.81 -1.88
C SER A 141 17.66 6.63 -2.80
N GLY A 142 16.92 5.52 -2.64
CA GLY A 142 17.22 4.24 -3.29
C GLY A 142 18.44 3.51 -2.67
N GLU A 143 19.05 4.06 -1.63
CA GLU A 143 20.18 3.43 -0.93
C GLU A 143 19.70 2.28 -0.05
N VAL A 144 20.59 1.31 0.14
CA VAL A 144 20.36 0.19 1.07
C VAL A 144 21.35 0.31 2.21
N PHE A 145 20.86 0.30 3.45
CA PHE A 145 21.74 0.35 4.62
C PHE A 145 21.13 -0.33 5.85
N ALA A 146 22.01 -0.75 6.75
CA ALA A 146 21.64 -1.45 7.97
C ALA A 146 21.06 -0.48 9.01
N PHE A 147 19.92 -0.86 9.60
CA PHE A 147 19.42 -0.26 10.83
C PHE A 147 19.98 -1.02 12.03
N GLN A 148 20.47 -0.30 13.01
CA GLN A 148 20.85 -0.83 14.30
C GLN A 148 20.28 0.07 15.41
N ARG A 149 19.48 -0.51 16.31
CA ARG A 149 18.94 0.23 17.46
C ARG A 149 20.06 0.62 18.42
N GLY A 150 20.14 1.88 18.77
CA GLY A 150 21.14 2.41 19.70
C GLY A 150 21.02 3.91 19.86
N ALA A 151 21.59 4.46 20.93
CA ALA A 151 21.49 5.89 21.24
C ALA A 151 22.07 6.79 20.13
N LYS A 152 23.11 6.32 19.42
CA LYS A 152 23.77 7.07 18.33
C LYS A 152 23.36 6.62 16.93
N THR A 153 22.70 5.49 16.78
CA THR A 153 22.44 4.86 15.49
C THR A 153 20.96 4.87 15.10
N SER A 154 20.04 4.87 16.07
CA SER A 154 18.59 4.86 15.79
C SER A 154 18.11 6.05 14.96
N GLY A 155 18.82 7.19 14.99
CA GLY A 155 18.50 8.37 14.20
C GLY A 155 18.86 8.27 12.71
N GLN A 156 19.66 7.27 12.33
CA GLN A 156 19.99 7.02 10.91
C GLN A 156 18.78 6.57 10.11
N VAL A 157 17.86 5.83 10.75
CA VAL A 157 16.55 5.49 10.21
C VAL A 157 15.49 6.18 11.05
N GLN A 158 14.74 7.09 10.44
CA GLN A 158 13.64 7.80 11.04
C GLN A 158 12.32 7.33 10.43
N ILE A 159 11.22 7.49 11.17
CA ILE A 159 9.90 7.32 10.60
C ILE A 159 9.38 8.70 10.23
N ASP A 160 9.24 8.91 8.93
CA ASP A 160 8.68 10.14 8.38
C ASP A 160 7.16 10.07 8.30
N HIS A 161 6.51 11.20 8.58
CA HIS A 161 5.13 11.45 8.17
C HIS A 161 5.16 12.01 6.75
N VAL A 162 4.76 11.23 5.75
CA VAL A 162 4.80 11.63 4.33
C VAL A 162 4.08 12.97 4.14
N VAL A 163 2.90 13.14 4.72
CA VAL A 163 2.28 14.43 4.97
C VAL A 163 2.64 14.85 6.39
N ALA A 164 3.59 15.75 6.53
CA ALA A 164 4.10 16.20 7.82
C ALA A 164 2.98 16.74 8.73
N LEU A 165 3.07 16.50 10.04
CA LEU A 165 2.03 16.93 11.01
C LEU A 165 1.75 18.44 10.94
N ALA A 166 2.79 19.25 10.79
CA ALA A 166 2.61 20.70 10.65
C ALA A 166 1.99 21.09 9.30
N ASN A 167 2.28 20.36 8.21
CA ASN A 167 1.58 20.56 6.94
C ASN A 167 0.12 20.16 7.05
N ALA A 168 -0.17 19.00 7.65
CA ALA A 168 -1.55 18.56 7.90
C ALA A 168 -2.33 19.61 8.73
N TRP A 169 -1.70 20.14 9.80
CA TRP A 169 -2.28 21.23 10.58
C TRP A 169 -2.70 22.41 9.71
N GLN A 170 -1.76 22.90 8.89
CA GLN A 170 -1.99 24.04 7.98
C GLN A 170 -3.01 23.76 6.87
N THR A 171 -3.31 22.49 6.60
CA THR A 171 -4.20 22.08 5.52
C THR A 171 -5.46 21.36 6.01
N GLY A 172 -5.85 21.57 7.29
CA GLY A 172 -7.15 21.13 7.79
C GLY A 172 -7.16 20.47 9.16
N ALA A 173 -6.05 19.87 9.61
CA ALA A 173 -6.04 19.07 10.84
C ALA A 173 -6.26 19.90 12.12
N PHE A 174 -6.11 21.21 12.08
CA PHE A 174 -6.42 22.10 13.21
C PHE A 174 -7.90 22.01 13.66
N SER A 175 -8.79 21.65 12.74
CA SER A 175 -10.23 21.53 13.02
C SER A 175 -10.69 20.13 13.40
N TRP A 176 -9.78 19.13 13.41
CA TRP A 176 -10.14 17.77 13.76
C TRP A 176 -10.25 17.58 15.28
N ASP A 177 -10.95 16.52 15.71
CA ASP A 177 -10.87 16.02 17.08
C ASP A 177 -9.53 15.35 17.37
N ASP A 178 -9.28 15.06 18.65
CA ASP A 178 -8.01 14.49 19.11
C ASP A 178 -7.80 13.06 18.60
N GLU A 179 -8.87 12.27 18.45
CA GLU A 179 -8.80 10.91 17.95
C GLU A 179 -8.35 10.88 16.50
N LYS A 180 -8.95 11.71 15.64
CA LYS A 180 -8.57 11.80 14.22
C LYS A 180 -7.13 12.28 14.05
N ARG A 181 -6.68 13.26 14.86
CA ARG A 181 -5.27 13.70 14.86
C ARG A 181 -4.33 12.59 15.30
N ARG A 182 -4.65 11.84 16.36
CA ARG A 182 -3.86 10.72 16.85
C ARG A 182 -3.79 9.60 15.82
N ASN A 183 -4.91 9.26 15.20
CA ASN A 183 -4.96 8.28 14.11
C ASN A 183 -4.08 8.70 12.93
N PHE A 184 -4.18 9.93 12.46
CA PHE A 184 -3.34 10.46 11.38
C PHE A 184 -1.84 10.36 11.68
N ALA A 185 -1.43 10.64 12.91
CA ALA A 185 -0.02 10.59 13.31
C ALA A 185 0.55 9.17 13.41
N ASN A 186 -0.31 8.15 13.43
CA ASN A 186 0.06 6.75 13.60
C ASN A 186 -0.46 5.84 12.47
N ASP A 187 -1.05 6.43 11.42
CA ASP A 187 -1.56 5.69 10.26
C ASP A 187 -0.39 5.21 9.39
N PRO A 188 -0.24 3.89 9.14
CA PRO A 188 0.83 3.34 8.31
C PRO A 188 0.81 3.88 6.87
N ARG A 189 -0.33 4.36 6.36
CA ARG A 189 -0.41 5.04 5.07
C ARG A 189 0.40 6.34 5.04
N ASN A 190 0.54 7.01 6.18
CA ASN A 190 1.30 8.25 6.31
C ASN A 190 2.73 8.05 6.82
N LEU A 191 3.16 6.82 7.10
CA LEU A 191 4.43 6.54 7.76
C LEU A 191 5.40 5.76 6.87
N LEU A 192 6.63 6.27 6.74
CA LEU A 192 7.72 5.62 6.03
C LEU A 192 8.99 5.58 6.89
N ALA A 193 9.62 4.40 6.94
CA ALA A 193 10.99 4.29 7.39
C ALA A 193 11.93 4.85 6.30
N VAL A 194 12.73 5.85 6.64
CA VAL A 194 13.55 6.59 5.68
C VAL A 194 14.92 6.95 6.26
N LYS A 195 15.86 7.31 5.39
CA LYS A 195 17.16 7.88 5.77
C LYS A 195 16.96 9.17 6.56
N GLY A 196 17.45 9.19 7.80
CA GLY A 196 17.21 10.28 8.75
C GLY A 196 17.61 11.65 8.23
N SER A 197 18.74 11.75 7.52
CA SER A 197 19.20 13.02 6.94
C SER A 197 18.26 13.60 5.88
N LEU A 198 17.55 12.76 5.10
CA LEU A 198 16.56 13.22 4.12
C LEU A 198 15.27 13.66 4.81
N ASN A 199 14.85 12.97 5.87
CA ASN A 199 13.74 13.42 6.69
C ASN A 199 14.02 14.79 7.36
N GLU A 200 15.24 14.98 7.85
CA GLU A 200 15.69 16.26 8.41
C GLU A 200 15.72 17.39 7.37
N GLN A 201 16.04 17.08 6.11
CA GLN A 201 15.94 18.06 5.01
C GLN A 201 14.50 18.42 4.66
N LYS A 202 13.62 17.39 4.61
CA LYS A 202 12.20 17.56 4.31
C LYS A 202 11.49 18.45 5.33
N LYS A 203 11.75 18.25 6.63
CA LYS A 203 11.07 18.98 7.72
C LYS A 203 9.53 18.89 7.62
N ALA A 204 8.89 20.05 7.54
CA ALA A 204 7.44 20.18 7.40
C ALA A 204 7.01 20.59 5.96
N ALA A 205 7.91 20.43 4.99
CA ALA A 205 7.62 20.83 3.61
C ALA A 205 6.54 19.93 3.00
N ASP A 206 5.73 20.55 2.14
CA ASP A 206 4.88 19.87 1.15
C ASP A 206 5.66 19.60 -0.14
N ALA A 207 5.00 19.02 -1.15
CA ALA A 207 5.62 18.68 -2.43
C ALA A 207 6.13 19.91 -3.21
N ALA A 208 5.65 21.10 -2.93
CA ALA A 208 6.19 22.34 -3.53
C ALA A 208 7.52 22.75 -2.90
N GLY A 209 7.74 22.42 -1.64
CA GLY A 209 8.95 22.80 -0.90
C GLY A 209 10.04 21.73 -0.90
N TRP A 210 9.67 20.46 -1.05
CA TRP A 210 10.62 19.36 -1.04
C TRP A 210 10.05 18.13 -1.75
N LEU A 211 10.92 17.47 -2.49
CA LEU A 211 10.69 16.15 -3.10
C LEU A 211 11.92 15.27 -2.85
N PRO A 212 11.75 13.96 -2.64
CA PRO A 212 12.88 13.07 -2.46
C PRO A 212 13.75 13.00 -3.72
N PRO A 213 15.04 12.72 -3.58
CA PRO A 213 15.93 12.50 -4.74
C PRO A 213 15.46 11.38 -5.65
N GLN A 214 14.97 10.27 -5.06
CA GLN A 214 14.41 9.11 -5.73
C GLN A 214 12.96 8.88 -5.27
N GLY A 215 12.23 7.93 -5.89
CA GLY A 215 10.89 7.52 -5.45
C GLY A 215 9.84 8.64 -5.48
N ARG A 216 10.01 9.65 -6.34
CA ARG A 216 9.12 10.83 -6.40
C ARG A 216 7.69 10.48 -6.75
N CYS A 217 7.50 9.47 -7.59
CA CYS A 217 6.18 9.03 -8.02
C CYS A 217 5.38 8.44 -6.86
N GLU A 218 5.97 7.51 -6.14
CA GLU A 218 5.38 6.85 -4.98
C GLU A 218 5.13 7.86 -3.85
N TYR A 219 6.09 8.76 -3.63
CA TYR A 219 5.96 9.83 -2.64
C TYR A 219 4.79 10.76 -2.96
N ALA A 220 4.69 11.23 -4.21
CA ALA A 220 3.61 12.12 -4.64
C ALA A 220 2.24 11.42 -4.59
N ALA A 221 2.16 10.18 -5.07
CA ALA A 221 0.93 9.40 -5.00
C ALA A 221 0.47 9.19 -3.55
N ARG A 222 1.40 8.85 -2.65
CA ARG A 222 1.10 8.65 -1.23
C ARG A 222 0.67 9.96 -0.54
N GLN A 223 1.26 11.10 -0.88
CA GLN A 223 0.79 12.39 -0.36
C GLN A 223 -0.66 12.68 -0.76
N VAL A 224 -1.01 12.42 -2.02
CA VAL A 224 -2.38 12.59 -2.51
C VAL A 224 -3.34 11.65 -1.80
N GLU A 225 -2.99 10.36 -1.70
CA GLU A 225 -3.79 9.34 -1.00
C GLU A 225 -4.08 9.73 0.45
N VAL A 226 -3.05 10.10 1.20
CA VAL A 226 -3.18 10.47 2.61
C VAL A 226 -4.04 11.73 2.76
N LYS A 227 -3.81 12.75 1.93
CA LYS A 227 -4.61 13.99 1.98
C LYS A 227 -6.08 13.71 1.66
N ALA A 228 -6.36 12.90 0.65
CA ALA A 228 -7.72 12.54 0.29
C ALA A 228 -8.41 11.73 1.41
N ALA A 229 -7.72 10.72 1.96
CA ALA A 229 -8.26 9.87 3.01
C ALA A 229 -8.65 10.65 4.28
N TYR A 230 -7.93 11.74 4.57
CA TYR A 230 -8.15 12.55 5.77
C TYR A 230 -8.94 13.85 5.51
N GLY A 231 -9.27 14.18 4.25
CA GLY A 231 -9.97 15.41 3.89
C GLY A 231 -9.11 16.65 4.08
N LEU A 232 -7.80 16.51 3.86
CA LEU A 232 -6.88 17.65 3.84
C LEU A 232 -6.92 18.34 2.46
N TRP A 233 -6.73 19.64 2.44
CA TRP A 233 -6.59 20.39 1.20
C TRP A 233 -5.13 20.53 0.77
N VAL A 234 -4.92 21.03 -0.43
CA VAL A 234 -3.60 21.40 -0.96
C VAL A 234 -3.54 22.89 -1.25
N THR A 235 -2.34 23.45 -1.26
CA THR A 235 -2.14 24.79 -1.84
C THR A 235 -2.04 24.69 -3.35
N GLU A 236 -2.24 25.81 -4.08
CA GLU A 236 -2.05 25.81 -5.54
C GLU A 236 -0.64 25.36 -5.94
N ALA A 237 0.40 25.86 -5.24
CA ALA A 237 1.78 25.47 -5.49
C ALA A 237 2.03 23.97 -5.24
N GLU A 238 1.45 23.43 -4.18
CA GLU A 238 1.53 22.00 -3.86
C GLU A 238 0.82 21.14 -4.91
N LYS A 239 -0.41 21.52 -5.30
CA LYS A 239 -1.17 20.85 -6.35
C LYS A 239 -0.42 20.80 -7.67
N GLU A 240 0.16 21.90 -8.06
CA GLU A 240 0.96 22.01 -9.29
C GLU A 240 2.24 21.15 -9.22
N ALA A 241 2.93 21.11 -8.07
CA ALA A 241 4.11 20.27 -7.87
C ALA A 241 3.77 18.78 -7.96
N LEU A 242 2.71 18.35 -7.25
CA LEU A 242 2.22 16.97 -7.29
C LEU A 242 1.82 16.56 -8.72
N ARG A 243 1.08 17.44 -9.43
CA ARG A 243 0.66 17.19 -10.82
C ARG A 243 1.84 17.02 -11.75
N ARG A 244 2.87 17.88 -11.66
CA ARG A 244 4.10 17.75 -12.48
C ARG A 244 4.81 16.44 -12.24
N VAL A 245 4.95 16.02 -10.99
CA VAL A 245 5.57 14.73 -10.67
C VAL A 245 4.74 13.59 -11.25
N LEU A 246 3.45 13.53 -10.94
CA LEU A 246 2.57 12.42 -11.32
C LEU A 246 2.40 12.29 -12.85
N ASN A 247 2.41 13.40 -13.59
CA ASN A 247 2.41 13.36 -15.06
C ASN A 247 3.70 12.78 -15.66
N GLY A 248 4.80 12.82 -14.93
CA GLY A 248 6.08 12.23 -15.35
C GLY A 248 6.26 10.77 -14.93
N CYS A 249 5.24 10.17 -14.30
CA CYS A 249 5.27 8.81 -13.79
C CYS A 249 4.47 7.91 -14.72
N GLY A 250 5.11 7.22 -15.63
CA GLY A 250 4.44 6.32 -16.59
C GLY A 250 5.43 5.64 -17.50
#